data_78339dce5b915f9e0c75ecd144f1ef71
#
_entry.id   78339dce5b915f9e0c75ecd144f1ef71
#
_cell.length_a   1.000
_cell.length_b   1.000
_cell.length_c   1.000
_cell.angle_alpha   90.00
_cell.angle_beta   90.00
_cell.angle_gamma   90.00
#
_symmetry.space_group_name_H-M   'P 1'
#
loop_
_entity.id
_entity.type
_entity.pdbx_description
1 polymer ?
#
loop_
_entity_poly.entity_id
_entity_poly.type
_entity_poly.pdbx_seq_one_letter_code
_entity_poly.pdbx_strand_id
1 'polypeptide(L)'
;MNLDPAVAQPAVVGTALSLIGARSHSGDEGTAAALLTELLRSAEATVEVDGYGSVTGSWDFGPGPTILFESHLDTVPVADADRWSRDPSGEVADGMVFGRGAVDMKGPIAACLHGIAALRHGHHAGRIIVSGSVAEELAEGPALNKVAEAVQPDAVVICEPSRARVAVGQRGRAEVTVEARGVSAHSAYPQAGRNAAEAMAGLVVALRSLRMPSHAQLGDGLLVLTGVASEPFPSLSVVPDRCSASFDRRTLPGESLDDVLGPIRQIAGRIAAEYGVEFEVGVAVDDIITYGGDRLVAANFAPAWTTDPDSTFVRTAVDAIRAAGVATEVFHYAFCTNGSGSAGTLGIPTIGFGPGHEDAAHTTDEWISVADLVDGVRGYTALARALTGLTVEEIRSTAVSFTRSPVY
;
A
#
# COMPACT_ATOMS: atom_id res chain seq x y z
N MET A 1 8.02 -5.66 30.76
CA MET A 1 9.17 -4.80 31.10
C MET A 1 8.95 -3.51 30.32
N ASN A 2 8.75 -2.36 30.98
CA ASN A 2 8.64 -1.09 30.27
C ASN A 2 10.03 -0.77 29.73
N LEU A 3 10.15 -0.64 28.40
CA LEU A 3 11.36 -0.13 27.78
C LEU A 3 11.62 1.28 28.33
N ASP A 4 12.80 1.51 28.92
CA ASP A 4 13.21 2.85 29.33
C ASP A 4 13.30 3.73 28.07
N PRO A 5 12.50 4.81 27.96
CA PRO A 5 12.52 5.69 26.80
C PRO A 5 13.91 6.27 26.50
N ALA A 6 14.72 6.49 27.54
CA ALA A 6 16.06 7.03 27.39
C ALA A 6 17.04 6.08 26.68
N VAL A 7 16.77 4.76 26.72
CA VAL A 7 17.58 3.73 26.05
C VAL A 7 17.00 3.38 24.67
N ALA A 8 15.67 3.37 24.54
CA ALA A 8 14.99 3.01 23.29
C ALA A 8 15.16 4.09 22.20
N GLN A 9 15.13 5.36 22.59
CA GLN A 9 15.17 6.49 21.66
C GLN A 9 16.44 6.54 20.78
N PRO A 10 17.68 6.47 21.30
CA PRO A 10 18.85 6.49 20.43
C PRO A 10 18.93 5.28 19.50
N ALA A 11 18.50 4.11 19.96
CA ALA A 11 18.58 2.88 19.18
C ALA A 11 17.60 2.87 18.01
N VAL A 12 16.32 3.24 18.21
CA VAL A 12 15.34 3.28 17.12
C VAL A 12 15.66 4.34 16.08
N VAL A 13 16.14 5.52 16.52
CA VAL A 13 16.59 6.60 15.62
C VAL A 13 17.78 6.14 14.77
N GLY A 14 18.77 5.47 15.38
CA GLY A 14 19.92 4.94 14.65
C GLY A 14 19.52 3.91 13.59
N THR A 15 18.58 3.02 13.93
CA THR A 15 18.04 2.03 12.97
C THR A 15 17.26 2.72 11.85
N ALA A 16 16.41 3.70 12.16
CA ALA A 16 15.68 4.46 11.16
C ALA A 16 16.62 5.17 10.18
N LEU A 17 17.64 5.89 10.69
CA LEU A 17 18.65 6.54 9.83
C LEU A 17 19.40 5.55 8.95
N SER A 18 19.76 4.38 9.46
CA SER A 18 20.45 3.36 8.67
C SER A 18 19.57 2.83 7.54
N LEU A 19 18.28 2.60 7.80
CA LEU A 19 17.31 2.18 6.78
C LEU A 19 17.05 3.29 5.75
N ILE A 20 16.88 4.54 6.18
CA ILE A 20 16.70 5.70 5.29
C ILE A 20 17.90 5.86 4.38
N GLY A 21 19.13 5.74 4.91
CA GLY A 21 20.37 5.81 4.15
C GLY A 21 20.58 4.64 3.17
N ALA A 22 19.91 3.51 3.40
CA ALA A 22 19.89 2.40 2.46
C ALA A 22 18.89 2.69 1.32
N ARG A 23 19.38 3.21 0.20
CA ARG A 23 18.56 3.51 -0.98
C ARG A 23 17.81 2.25 -1.44
N SER A 24 16.52 2.40 -1.78
CA SER A 24 15.65 1.30 -2.16
C SER A 24 14.45 1.80 -2.97
N HIS A 25 14.68 2.25 -4.20
CA HIS A 25 13.55 2.49 -5.11
C HIS A 25 12.94 1.14 -5.51
N SER A 26 11.65 1.13 -5.85
CA SER A 26 10.95 -0.09 -6.31
C SER A 26 11.74 -0.78 -7.43
N GLY A 27 12.06 -2.06 -7.24
CA GLY A 27 12.93 -2.86 -8.10
C GLY A 27 14.44 -2.79 -7.78
N ASP A 28 14.87 -1.94 -6.82
CA ASP A 28 16.28 -1.77 -6.38
C ASP A 28 16.38 -1.78 -4.84
N GLU A 29 15.61 -2.64 -4.16
CA GLU A 29 15.52 -2.70 -2.71
C GLU A 29 16.65 -3.49 -2.04
N GLY A 30 17.55 -4.08 -2.82
CA GLY A 30 18.56 -5.04 -2.35
C GLY A 30 19.40 -4.55 -1.16
N THR A 31 19.77 -3.26 -1.14
CA THR A 31 20.56 -2.68 -0.03
C THR A 31 19.74 -2.62 1.27
N ALA A 32 18.48 -2.18 1.20
CA ALA A 32 17.60 -2.11 2.36
C ALA A 32 17.22 -3.52 2.85
N ALA A 33 16.99 -4.46 1.93
CA ALA A 33 16.70 -5.86 2.26
C ALA A 33 17.88 -6.55 2.97
N ALA A 34 19.11 -6.33 2.50
CA ALA A 34 20.30 -6.85 3.17
C ALA A 34 20.43 -6.29 4.59
N LEU A 35 20.20 -4.99 4.76
CA LEU A 35 20.26 -4.34 6.07
C LEU A 35 19.15 -4.87 6.99
N LEU A 36 17.90 -4.98 6.52
CA LEU A 36 16.80 -5.55 7.32
C LEU A 36 17.10 -7.00 7.72
N THR A 37 17.68 -7.80 6.81
CA THR A 37 18.13 -9.17 7.09
C THR A 37 19.13 -9.21 8.26
N GLU A 38 20.11 -8.32 8.28
CA GLU A 38 21.10 -8.24 9.37
C GLU A 38 20.46 -7.79 10.69
N LEU A 39 19.56 -6.80 10.65
CA LEU A 39 18.85 -6.31 11.82
C LEU A 39 17.97 -7.40 12.44
N LEU A 40 17.23 -8.15 11.63
CA LEU A 40 16.39 -9.26 12.08
C LEU A 40 17.22 -10.39 12.67
N ARG A 41 18.34 -10.76 12.05
CA ARG A 41 19.28 -11.76 12.60
C ARG A 41 19.88 -11.31 13.94
N SER A 42 20.23 -10.02 14.04
CA SER A 42 20.75 -9.45 15.30
C SER A 42 19.70 -9.45 16.41
N ALA A 43 18.42 -9.43 16.05
CA ALA A 43 17.27 -9.59 16.94
C ALA A 43 16.89 -11.07 17.18
N GLU A 44 17.74 -12.02 16.77
CA GLU A 44 17.55 -13.47 16.95
C GLU A 44 16.33 -14.05 16.20
N ALA A 45 15.88 -13.41 15.12
CA ALA A 45 14.84 -13.94 14.25
C ALA A 45 15.39 -15.05 13.33
N THR A 46 14.54 -16.01 12.99
CA THR A 46 14.76 -16.87 11.82
C THR A 46 14.40 -16.07 10.58
N VAL A 47 15.36 -15.88 9.66
CA VAL A 47 15.20 -14.98 8.52
C VAL A 47 15.16 -15.77 7.22
N GLU A 48 14.17 -15.43 6.38
CA GLU A 48 14.01 -15.94 5.00
C GLU A 48 13.90 -14.76 4.03
N VAL A 49 14.33 -14.99 2.78
CA VAL A 49 14.20 -14.04 1.66
C VAL A 49 13.58 -14.80 0.51
N ASP A 50 12.49 -14.30 -0.04
CA ASP A 50 11.80 -14.94 -1.15
C ASP A 50 12.39 -14.58 -2.52
N GLY A 51 11.86 -15.15 -3.61
CA GLY A 51 12.34 -14.90 -4.96
C GLY A 51 12.03 -13.48 -5.48
N TYR A 52 11.09 -12.74 -4.88
CA TYR A 52 10.93 -11.31 -5.14
C TYR A 52 11.97 -10.46 -4.40
N GLY A 53 12.56 -11.03 -3.34
CA GLY A 53 13.47 -10.33 -2.46
C GLY A 53 12.81 -9.78 -1.19
N SER A 54 11.55 -10.09 -0.94
CA SER A 54 10.89 -9.75 0.33
C SER A 54 11.55 -10.50 1.47
N VAL A 55 11.82 -9.79 2.56
CA VAL A 55 12.51 -10.33 3.74
C VAL A 55 11.49 -10.61 4.83
N THR A 56 11.56 -11.78 5.44
CA THR A 56 10.76 -12.14 6.63
C THR A 56 11.66 -12.55 7.78
N GLY A 57 11.35 -12.07 8.98
CA GLY A 57 11.97 -12.51 10.22
C GLY A 57 10.91 -13.04 11.19
N SER A 58 11.10 -14.23 11.74
CA SER A 58 10.12 -14.87 12.60
C SER A 58 10.67 -15.26 13.96
N TRP A 59 9.82 -15.13 14.99
CA TRP A 59 10.03 -15.62 16.34
C TRP A 59 8.88 -16.56 16.69
N ASP A 60 9.21 -17.81 17.05
CA ASP A 60 8.24 -18.83 17.45
C ASP A 60 8.29 -19.02 18.98
N PHE A 61 7.18 -18.74 19.63
CA PHE A 61 7.01 -18.84 21.09
C PHE A 61 6.14 -20.05 21.47
N GLY A 62 5.83 -20.93 20.52
CA GLY A 62 5.02 -22.14 20.74
C GLY A 62 3.57 -21.98 20.27
N PRO A 63 2.63 -22.80 20.77
CA PRO A 63 1.26 -22.83 20.30
C PRO A 63 0.54 -21.48 20.44
N GLY A 64 -0.20 -21.08 19.39
CA GLY A 64 -0.96 -19.83 19.35
C GLY A 64 -1.08 -19.31 17.92
N PRO A 65 -1.66 -18.10 17.73
CA PRO A 65 -1.82 -17.51 16.41
C PRO A 65 -0.51 -17.03 15.81
N THR A 66 -0.47 -16.96 14.50
CA THR A 66 0.60 -16.34 13.70
C THR A 66 0.18 -14.92 13.32
N ILE A 67 0.91 -13.91 13.82
CA ILE A 67 0.66 -12.50 13.53
C ILE A 67 1.78 -11.96 12.65
N LEU A 68 1.43 -11.45 11.48
CA LEU A 68 2.35 -10.83 10.53
C LEU A 68 2.29 -9.31 10.68
N PHE A 69 3.42 -8.69 11.02
CA PHE A 69 3.65 -7.25 10.94
C PHE A 69 4.29 -6.97 9.59
N GLU A 70 3.54 -6.34 8.71
CA GLU A 70 3.91 -6.14 7.33
C GLU A 70 4.34 -4.70 7.08
N SER A 71 5.44 -4.55 6.37
CA SER A 71 5.99 -3.28 5.91
C SER A 71 6.62 -3.44 4.54
N HIS A 72 6.81 -2.34 3.80
CA HIS A 72 7.52 -2.35 2.54
C HIS A 72 8.91 -1.71 2.63
N LEU A 73 9.83 -2.16 1.78
CA LEU A 73 11.23 -1.72 1.74
C LEU A 73 11.46 -0.56 0.78
N ASP A 74 10.65 -0.51 -0.26
CA ASP A 74 10.82 0.48 -1.31
C ASP A 74 10.35 1.88 -0.89
N THR A 75 10.74 2.86 -1.65
CA THR A 75 10.33 4.25 -1.51
C THR A 75 10.16 4.87 -2.88
N VAL A 76 9.27 5.87 -2.99
CA VAL A 76 9.25 6.72 -4.17
C VAL A 76 10.58 7.46 -4.35
N PRO A 77 10.94 7.84 -5.59
CA PRO A 77 12.17 8.59 -5.85
C PRO A 77 12.21 9.95 -5.13
N VAL A 78 13.43 10.41 -4.86
CA VAL A 78 13.67 11.81 -4.47
C VAL A 78 13.50 12.66 -5.73
N ALA A 79 12.29 13.19 -5.93
CA ALA A 79 12.06 14.16 -6.98
C ALA A 79 12.62 15.52 -6.57
N ASP A 80 13.11 16.30 -7.54
CA ASP A 80 13.57 17.69 -7.34
C ASP A 80 14.52 17.83 -6.13
N ALA A 81 15.63 17.11 -6.11
CA ALA A 81 16.59 17.10 -4.99
C ALA A 81 17.02 18.52 -4.56
N ASP A 82 17.05 19.48 -5.49
CA ASP A 82 17.37 20.89 -5.22
C ASP A 82 16.31 21.61 -4.35
N ARG A 83 15.13 21.02 -4.19
CA ARG A 83 14.07 21.58 -3.34
C ARG A 83 14.13 21.07 -1.90
N TRP A 84 14.93 20.04 -1.65
CA TRP A 84 15.13 19.54 -0.28
C TRP A 84 15.98 20.50 0.51
N SER A 85 15.51 20.91 1.69
CA SER A 85 16.29 21.72 2.64
C SER A 85 16.99 20.85 3.67
N ARG A 86 16.67 19.57 3.73
CA ARG A 86 17.24 18.53 4.60
C ARG A 86 17.88 17.42 3.75
N ASP A 87 18.75 16.62 4.36
CA ASP A 87 19.37 15.50 3.64
C ASP A 87 18.35 14.39 3.39
N PRO A 88 17.98 14.10 2.14
CA PRO A 88 17.05 13.02 1.83
C PRO A 88 17.58 11.62 2.18
N SER A 89 18.89 11.48 2.45
CA SER A 89 19.54 10.23 2.87
C SER A 89 19.53 10.01 4.38
N GLY A 90 18.99 10.94 5.16
CA GLY A 90 18.80 10.81 6.59
C GLY A 90 19.50 11.88 7.43
N GLU A 91 18.72 12.70 8.11
CA GLU A 91 19.21 13.74 9.01
C GLU A 91 18.36 13.76 10.30
N VAL A 92 18.98 14.06 11.43
CA VAL A 92 18.25 14.35 12.69
C VAL A 92 18.41 15.82 13.04
N ALA A 93 17.28 16.52 13.11
CA ALA A 93 17.25 17.90 13.52
C ALA A 93 15.95 18.21 14.28
N ASP A 94 16.01 19.06 15.30
CA ASP A 94 14.86 19.60 16.03
C ASP A 94 13.88 18.52 16.57
N GLY A 95 14.38 17.33 16.94
CA GLY A 95 13.57 16.22 17.42
C GLY A 95 12.85 15.44 16.32
N MET A 96 13.21 15.66 15.05
CA MET A 96 12.69 14.97 13.88
C MET A 96 13.79 14.17 13.19
N VAL A 97 13.42 13.08 12.54
CA VAL A 97 14.22 12.32 11.58
C VAL A 97 13.70 12.67 10.19
N PHE A 98 14.54 13.28 9.37
CA PHE A 98 14.23 13.63 7.99
C PHE A 98 14.85 12.62 7.03
N GLY A 99 14.25 12.47 5.84
CA GLY A 99 14.79 11.69 4.74
C GLY A 99 13.68 10.97 3.97
N ARG A 100 13.96 10.56 2.74
CA ARG A 100 13.01 9.78 1.95
C ARG A 100 12.80 8.40 2.59
N GLY A 101 11.54 8.05 2.87
CA GLY A 101 11.19 6.86 3.63
C GLY A 101 11.19 7.07 5.15
N ALA A 102 11.40 8.30 5.65
CA ALA A 102 11.40 8.55 7.08
C ALA A 102 10.07 8.18 7.72
N VAL A 103 8.96 8.55 7.10
CA VAL A 103 7.61 8.17 7.54
C VAL A 103 7.06 7.00 6.73
N ASP A 104 7.39 6.89 5.45
CA ASP A 104 6.86 5.90 4.51
C ASP A 104 7.98 5.04 3.89
N MET A 105 8.33 3.86 4.50
CA MET A 105 7.91 3.54 5.86
C MET A 105 9.07 2.98 6.71
N LYS A 106 10.33 3.45 6.46
CA LYS A 106 11.54 2.94 7.12
C LYS A 106 11.61 3.29 8.62
N GLY A 107 11.03 4.45 9.01
CA GLY A 107 10.84 4.79 10.42
C GLY A 107 9.89 3.82 11.13
N PRO A 108 8.68 3.57 10.62
CA PRO A 108 7.78 2.52 11.10
C PRO A 108 8.42 1.14 11.15
N ILE A 109 9.22 0.72 10.14
CA ILE A 109 10.00 -0.55 10.19
C ILE A 109 10.93 -0.57 11.41
N ALA A 110 11.70 0.50 11.62
CA ALA A 110 12.60 0.59 12.78
C ALA A 110 11.83 0.47 14.09
N ALA A 111 10.70 1.17 14.23
CA ALA A 111 9.87 1.10 15.43
C ALA A 111 9.27 -0.30 15.64
N CYS A 112 8.77 -0.94 14.57
CA CYS A 112 8.24 -2.30 14.61
C CYS A 112 9.32 -3.29 15.05
N LEU A 113 10.48 -3.28 14.41
CA LEU A 113 11.59 -4.16 14.73
C LEU A 113 12.00 -4.04 16.20
N HIS A 114 12.19 -2.82 16.72
CA HIS A 114 12.55 -2.61 18.12
C HIS A 114 11.44 -3.04 19.08
N GLY A 115 10.18 -2.82 18.73
CA GLY A 115 9.02 -3.23 19.52
C GLY A 115 8.90 -4.75 19.63
N ILE A 116 9.07 -5.47 18.53
CA ILE A 116 8.99 -6.94 18.49
C ILE A 116 10.22 -7.59 19.14
N ALA A 117 11.43 -7.10 18.83
CA ALA A 117 12.66 -7.60 19.42
C ALA A 117 12.68 -7.52 20.96
N ALA A 118 11.96 -6.57 21.54
CA ALA A 118 11.83 -6.47 23.01
C ALA A 118 11.08 -7.66 23.64
N LEU A 119 10.33 -8.43 22.85
CA LEU A 119 9.56 -9.59 23.33
C LEU A 119 10.36 -10.90 23.36
N ARG A 120 11.51 -10.97 22.67
CA ARG A 120 12.26 -12.23 22.44
C ARG A 120 12.62 -13.04 23.70
N HIS A 121 12.70 -12.39 24.85
CA HIS A 121 13.03 -13.05 26.13
C HIS A 121 11.83 -13.18 27.09
N GLY A 122 10.60 -12.98 26.60
CA GLY A 122 9.39 -13.06 27.42
C GLY A 122 8.70 -14.42 27.34
N HIS A 123 7.73 -14.63 28.25
CA HIS A 123 6.76 -15.71 28.10
C HIS A 123 5.63 -15.22 27.21
N HIS A 124 5.62 -15.69 25.96
CA HIS A 124 4.62 -15.38 24.94
C HIS A 124 4.08 -16.69 24.37
N ALA A 125 3.08 -16.60 23.52
CA ALA A 125 2.53 -17.71 22.76
C ALA A 125 2.47 -17.32 21.27
N GLY A 126 2.26 -18.30 20.41
CA GLY A 126 2.09 -18.06 18.98
C GLY A 126 3.40 -17.71 18.25
N ARG A 127 3.25 -17.20 17.06
CA ARG A 127 4.36 -16.82 16.17
C ARG A 127 4.21 -15.36 15.75
N ILE A 128 5.28 -14.61 15.84
CA ILE A 128 5.36 -13.24 15.36
C ILE A 128 6.27 -13.21 14.15
N ILE A 129 5.82 -12.55 13.10
CA ILE A 129 6.59 -12.36 11.86
C ILE A 129 6.64 -10.87 11.55
N VAL A 130 7.81 -10.39 11.17
CA VAL A 130 8.01 -9.06 10.59
C VAL A 130 8.44 -9.26 9.14
N SER A 131 7.77 -8.60 8.20
CA SER A 131 8.17 -8.61 6.79
C SER A 131 8.56 -7.23 6.31
N GLY A 132 9.50 -7.20 5.36
CA GLY A 132 9.75 -6.08 4.49
C GLY A 132 9.53 -6.53 3.05
N SER A 133 8.36 -6.24 2.49
CA SER A 133 8.01 -6.57 1.10
C SER A 133 8.61 -5.59 0.11
N VAL A 134 8.62 -5.95 -1.17
CA VAL A 134 9.18 -5.16 -2.27
C VAL A 134 8.09 -4.62 -3.16
N ALA A 135 8.40 -3.54 -3.91
CA ALA A 135 7.58 -2.99 -4.99
C ALA A 135 6.15 -2.57 -4.58
N GLU A 136 5.94 -2.19 -3.32
CA GLU A 136 4.64 -1.73 -2.81
C GLU A 136 4.19 -0.44 -3.50
N GLU A 137 5.09 0.51 -3.63
CA GLU A 137 4.85 1.84 -4.22
C GLU A 137 4.44 1.80 -5.71
N LEU A 138 4.62 0.65 -6.36
CA LEU A 138 4.17 0.40 -7.72
C LEU A 138 2.91 -0.47 -7.75
N ALA A 139 2.86 -1.53 -6.91
CA ALA A 139 1.80 -2.53 -6.94
C ALA A 139 1.46 -3.02 -5.52
N GLU A 140 0.46 -2.41 -4.90
CA GLU A 140 0.02 -2.76 -3.55
C GLU A 140 -0.61 -4.16 -3.51
N GLY A 141 -0.04 -5.04 -2.71
CA GLY A 141 -0.57 -6.37 -2.38
C GLY A 141 0.17 -7.57 -2.93
N PRO A 142 0.61 -7.65 -4.20
CA PRO A 142 1.17 -8.88 -4.77
C PRO A 142 2.38 -9.45 -4.03
N ALA A 143 3.33 -8.62 -3.61
CA ALA A 143 4.48 -9.09 -2.86
C ALA A 143 4.09 -9.59 -1.46
N LEU A 144 3.17 -8.89 -0.78
CA LEU A 144 2.61 -9.36 0.49
C LEU A 144 1.84 -10.68 0.32
N ASN A 145 1.08 -10.85 -0.77
CA ASN A 145 0.36 -12.11 -1.01
C ASN A 145 1.31 -13.30 -1.04
N LYS A 146 2.46 -13.17 -1.71
CA LYS A 146 3.50 -14.22 -1.74
C LYS A 146 4.06 -14.51 -0.34
N VAL A 147 4.33 -13.48 0.44
CA VAL A 147 4.75 -13.62 1.85
C VAL A 147 3.65 -14.32 2.67
N ALA A 148 2.40 -13.86 2.58
CA ALA A 148 1.29 -14.42 3.33
C ALA A 148 1.00 -15.89 2.97
N GLU A 149 1.12 -16.26 1.71
CA GLU A 149 1.02 -17.66 1.26
C GLU A 149 2.10 -18.55 1.87
N ALA A 150 3.32 -18.05 2.01
CA ALA A 150 4.44 -18.78 2.60
C ALA A 150 4.30 -18.94 4.12
N VAL A 151 3.89 -17.89 4.84
CA VAL A 151 3.90 -17.87 6.30
C VAL A 151 2.54 -18.21 6.94
N GLN A 152 1.43 -18.17 6.16
CA GLN A 152 0.05 -18.50 6.58
C GLN A 152 -0.37 -17.79 7.87
N PRO A 153 -0.43 -16.44 7.89
CA PRO A 153 -0.75 -15.69 9.09
C PRO A 153 -2.26 -15.81 9.42
N ASP A 154 -2.58 -15.78 10.70
CA ASP A 154 -3.96 -15.69 11.19
C ASP A 154 -4.47 -14.24 11.15
N ALA A 155 -3.58 -13.27 11.30
CA ALA A 155 -3.86 -11.84 11.15
C ALA A 155 -2.64 -11.06 10.65
N VAL A 156 -2.91 -9.90 10.06
CA VAL A 156 -1.90 -8.97 9.55
C VAL A 156 -2.05 -7.60 10.19
N VAL A 157 -0.91 -7.00 10.55
CA VAL A 157 -0.79 -5.59 10.95
C VAL A 157 0.02 -4.88 9.88
N ILE A 158 -0.62 -4.02 9.11
CA ILE A 158 0.04 -3.15 8.12
C ILE A 158 0.70 -2.00 8.86
N CYS A 159 2.02 -1.89 8.74
CA CYS A 159 2.84 -0.95 9.53
C CYS A 159 2.90 0.46 8.94
N GLU A 160 1.99 0.82 8.05
CA GLU A 160 1.89 2.14 7.43
C GLU A 160 1.65 3.26 8.45
N PRO A 161 2.13 4.49 8.16
CA PRO A 161 1.92 5.62 9.05
C PRO A 161 0.42 5.87 9.27
N SER A 162 0.05 6.03 10.53
CA SER A 162 -1.35 6.19 10.95
C SER A 162 -1.53 7.15 12.13
N ARG A 163 -0.47 7.88 12.52
CA ARG A 163 -0.44 8.69 13.76
C ARG A 163 -0.74 7.83 15.00
N ALA A 164 -0.23 6.59 15.02
CA ALA A 164 -0.49 5.58 16.05
C ALA A 164 -1.99 5.23 16.23
N ARG A 165 -2.84 5.49 15.21
CA ARG A 165 -4.24 5.06 15.17
C ARG A 165 -4.35 3.65 14.61
N VAL A 166 -5.50 2.98 14.87
CA VAL A 166 -5.80 1.66 14.32
C VAL A 166 -6.65 1.79 13.07
N ALA A 167 -6.06 1.53 11.91
CA ALA A 167 -6.80 1.51 10.65
C ALA A 167 -7.57 0.20 10.51
N VAL A 168 -8.86 0.29 10.17
CA VAL A 168 -9.74 -0.87 9.96
C VAL A 168 -10.25 -0.95 8.53
N GLY A 169 -9.59 -0.30 7.59
CA GLY A 169 -9.98 -0.34 6.19
C GLY A 169 -9.39 0.78 5.36
N GLN A 170 -9.59 0.66 4.07
CA GLN A 170 -9.23 1.64 3.04
C GLN A 170 -10.06 1.45 1.79
N ARG A 171 -10.16 2.50 0.96
CA ARG A 171 -10.59 2.33 -0.43
C ARG A 171 -9.53 1.57 -1.21
N GLY A 172 -9.97 0.82 -2.20
CA GLY A 172 -9.04 0.27 -3.18
C GLY A 172 -8.72 1.26 -4.28
N ARG A 173 -7.84 0.87 -5.20
CA ARG A 173 -7.39 1.66 -6.34
C ARG A 173 -7.40 0.81 -7.60
N ALA A 174 -7.80 1.40 -8.72
CA ALA A 174 -7.57 0.85 -10.04
C ALA A 174 -7.10 1.96 -10.99
N GLU A 175 -6.02 1.74 -11.71
CA GLU A 175 -5.63 2.60 -12.80
C GLU A 175 -6.29 2.14 -14.09
N VAL A 176 -7.47 2.73 -14.39
CA VAL A 176 -8.23 2.40 -15.58
C VAL A 176 -7.61 3.06 -16.79
N THR A 177 -7.32 2.26 -17.81
CA THR A 177 -6.80 2.72 -19.11
C THR A 177 -7.85 2.58 -20.19
N VAL A 178 -7.95 3.57 -21.05
CA VAL A 178 -8.85 3.57 -22.20
C VAL A 178 -8.07 4.01 -23.45
N GLU A 179 -8.14 3.22 -24.50
CA GLU A 179 -7.62 3.58 -25.82
C GLU A 179 -8.75 3.65 -26.84
N ALA A 180 -8.82 4.78 -27.56
CA ALA A 180 -9.71 4.96 -28.71
C ALA A 180 -8.89 4.77 -30.00
N ARG A 181 -9.41 3.97 -30.94
CA ARG A 181 -8.83 3.73 -32.27
C ARG A 181 -9.81 4.15 -33.34
N GLY A 182 -9.39 5.12 -34.14
CA GLY A 182 -10.15 5.69 -35.23
C GLY A 182 -9.52 5.41 -36.60
N VAL A 183 -9.69 6.37 -37.52
CA VAL A 183 -9.11 6.32 -38.87
C VAL A 183 -8.53 7.70 -39.21
N SER A 184 -7.27 7.72 -39.57
CA SER A 184 -6.56 8.94 -39.97
C SER A 184 -7.06 9.47 -41.30
N ALA A 185 -7.12 10.77 -41.45
CA ALA A 185 -7.46 11.47 -42.71
C ALA A 185 -6.84 12.87 -42.72
N HIS A 186 -6.82 13.50 -43.90
CA HIS A 186 -6.45 14.90 -44.00
C HIS A 186 -7.53 15.77 -43.34
N SER A 187 -7.16 16.70 -42.48
CA SER A 187 -8.11 17.55 -41.72
C SER A 187 -9.04 18.42 -42.60
N ALA A 188 -8.67 18.63 -43.86
CA ALA A 188 -9.57 19.27 -44.84
C ALA A 188 -10.72 18.38 -45.33
N TYR A 189 -10.63 17.05 -45.07
CA TYR A 189 -11.63 16.03 -45.42
C TYR A 189 -11.97 15.16 -44.22
N PRO A 190 -12.46 15.74 -43.09
CA PRO A 190 -12.61 15.03 -41.84
C PRO A 190 -13.60 13.85 -41.92
N GLN A 191 -14.57 13.90 -42.85
CA GLN A 191 -15.54 12.82 -43.09
C GLN A 191 -14.92 11.51 -43.63
N ALA A 192 -13.68 11.57 -44.16
CA ALA A 192 -12.94 10.40 -44.59
C ALA A 192 -12.25 9.69 -43.43
N GLY A 193 -12.13 10.32 -42.29
CA GLY A 193 -11.53 9.76 -41.06
C GLY A 193 -12.56 9.38 -39.99
N ARG A 194 -12.02 8.95 -38.86
CA ARG A 194 -12.74 8.74 -37.58
C ARG A 194 -11.87 9.31 -36.49
N ASN A 195 -12.31 10.42 -35.89
CA ASN A 195 -11.49 11.16 -34.94
C ASN A 195 -11.51 10.52 -33.55
N ALA A 196 -10.42 9.87 -33.19
CA ALA A 196 -10.27 9.20 -31.89
C ALA A 196 -10.24 10.22 -30.73
N ALA A 197 -9.70 11.41 -30.93
CA ALA A 197 -9.65 12.44 -29.90
C ALA A 197 -11.04 13.02 -29.60
N GLU A 198 -11.88 13.24 -30.62
CA GLU A 198 -13.28 13.67 -30.41
C GLU A 198 -14.10 12.59 -29.71
N ALA A 199 -13.93 11.32 -30.11
CA ALA A 199 -14.57 10.19 -29.45
C ALA A 199 -14.17 10.08 -27.98
N MET A 200 -12.87 10.21 -27.67
CA MET A 200 -12.38 10.22 -26.29
C MET A 200 -12.95 11.39 -25.47
N ALA A 201 -13.00 12.58 -26.03
CA ALA A 201 -13.64 13.73 -25.37
C ALA A 201 -15.13 13.46 -25.07
N GLY A 202 -15.85 12.84 -25.99
CA GLY A 202 -17.23 12.39 -25.79
C GLY A 202 -17.36 11.38 -24.66
N LEU A 203 -16.46 10.39 -24.60
CA LEU A 203 -16.41 9.40 -23.52
C LEU A 203 -16.14 10.05 -22.16
N VAL A 204 -15.14 10.91 -22.05
CA VAL A 204 -14.78 11.61 -20.81
C VAL A 204 -15.96 12.42 -20.27
N VAL A 205 -16.70 13.13 -21.15
CA VAL A 205 -17.90 13.88 -20.76
C VAL A 205 -19.01 12.93 -20.31
N ALA A 206 -19.24 11.83 -21.03
CA ALA A 206 -20.28 10.86 -20.69
C ALA A 206 -20.01 10.15 -19.35
N LEU A 207 -18.75 9.86 -19.03
CA LEU A 207 -18.34 9.22 -17.75
C LEU A 207 -18.65 10.10 -16.54
N ARG A 208 -18.77 11.42 -16.67
CA ARG A 208 -19.18 12.31 -15.54
C ARG A 208 -20.58 12.02 -15.01
N SER A 209 -21.43 11.37 -15.81
CA SER A 209 -22.77 10.94 -15.38
C SER A 209 -22.81 9.56 -14.73
N LEU A 210 -21.68 8.85 -14.68
CA LEU A 210 -21.58 7.54 -14.05
C LEU A 210 -21.81 7.70 -12.54
N ARG A 211 -22.79 6.95 -12.02
CA ARG A 211 -23.06 6.92 -10.57
C ARG A 211 -22.07 5.97 -9.92
N MET A 212 -21.32 6.49 -8.95
CA MET A 212 -20.43 5.68 -8.13
C MET A 212 -21.21 5.01 -7.01
N PRO A 213 -20.81 3.79 -6.60
CA PRO A 213 -21.33 3.17 -5.38
C PRO A 213 -20.89 3.97 -4.15
N SER A 214 -21.60 3.78 -3.03
CA SER A 214 -21.29 4.42 -1.75
C SER A 214 -21.19 3.38 -0.65
N HIS A 215 -20.25 3.58 0.29
CA HIS A 215 -20.04 2.73 1.46
C HIS A 215 -20.17 3.56 2.74
N ALA A 216 -20.82 2.99 3.77
CA ALA A 216 -21.14 3.73 4.98
C ALA A 216 -19.92 4.32 5.71
N GLN A 217 -18.80 3.62 5.69
CA GLN A 217 -17.57 4.02 6.38
C GLN A 217 -16.57 4.71 5.46
N LEU A 218 -16.49 4.29 4.19
CA LEU A 218 -15.49 4.78 3.23
C LEU A 218 -16.01 5.90 2.32
N GLY A 219 -17.32 6.20 2.37
CA GLY A 219 -17.95 7.19 1.48
C GLY A 219 -18.09 6.70 0.04
N ASP A 220 -18.08 7.62 -0.91
CA ASP A 220 -18.32 7.30 -2.32
C ASP A 220 -17.05 6.80 -3.03
N GLY A 221 -17.25 5.88 -3.97
CA GLY A 221 -16.24 5.55 -4.98
C GLY A 221 -15.92 6.77 -5.86
N LEU A 222 -14.73 6.82 -6.44
CA LEU A 222 -14.29 7.95 -7.28
C LEU A 222 -13.81 7.45 -8.64
N LEU A 223 -14.00 8.26 -9.68
CA LEU A 223 -13.37 8.07 -10.99
C LEU A 223 -12.84 9.44 -11.46
N VAL A 224 -11.53 9.57 -11.47
CA VAL A 224 -10.84 10.85 -11.76
C VAL A 224 -9.99 10.70 -13.01
N LEU A 225 -10.24 11.53 -14.02
CA LEU A 225 -9.37 11.58 -15.20
C LEU A 225 -8.00 12.12 -14.80
N THR A 226 -6.94 11.34 -15.05
CA THR A 226 -5.55 11.67 -14.71
C THR A 226 -4.68 11.97 -15.92
N GLY A 227 -5.06 11.48 -17.10
CA GLY A 227 -4.30 11.73 -18.32
C GLY A 227 -5.15 11.60 -19.58
N VAL A 228 -4.82 12.39 -20.60
CA VAL A 228 -5.33 12.26 -21.98
C VAL A 228 -4.21 12.61 -22.94
N ALA A 229 -4.00 11.77 -23.93
CA ALA A 229 -3.04 12.01 -25.00
C ALA A 229 -3.58 11.52 -26.35
N SER A 230 -3.42 12.31 -27.41
CA SER A 230 -3.78 11.91 -28.77
C SER A 230 -2.53 11.70 -29.63
N GLU A 231 -2.62 10.85 -30.62
CA GLU A 231 -1.57 10.58 -31.60
C GLU A 231 -2.08 10.71 -33.01
N PRO A 232 -1.25 11.31 -33.90
CA PRO A 232 0.02 11.98 -33.62
C PRO A 232 -0.18 13.32 -32.88
N PHE A 233 0.82 13.75 -32.08
CA PHE A 233 0.80 15.07 -31.44
C PHE A 233 2.16 15.79 -31.65
N PRO A 234 2.15 17.03 -32.15
CA PRO A 234 0.99 17.77 -32.71
C PRO A 234 0.52 17.15 -34.03
N SER A 235 -0.79 17.01 -34.21
CA SER A 235 -1.39 16.44 -35.42
C SER A 235 -1.68 17.52 -36.45
N LEU A 236 -0.63 18.10 -37.04
CA LEU A 236 -0.78 19.14 -38.04
C LEU A 236 -1.51 18.60 -39.30
N SER A 237 -2.68 19.12 -39.61
CA SER A 237 -3.48 18.75 -40.78
C SER A 237 -3.89 17.27 -40.88
N VAL A 238 -3.89 16.55 -39.77
CA VAL A 238 -4.26 15.11 -39.72
C VAL A 238 -5.36 14.89 -38.66
N VAL A 239 -6.38 14.10 -38.99
CA VAL A 239 -7.37 13.62 -38.01
C VAL A 239 -6.70 12.57 -37.15
N PRO A 240 -6.65 12.75 -35.80
CA PRO A 240 -6.03 11.77 -34.91
C PRO A 240 -6.76 10.42 -34.97
N ASP A 241 -6.01 9.33 -35.15
CA ASP A 241 -6.54 7.96 -35.21
C ASP A 241 -6.32 7.16 -33.93
N ARG A 242 -5.60 7.74 -32.96
CA ARG A 242 -5.42 7.17 -31.61
C ARG A 242 -5.57 8.24 -30.54
N CYS A 243 -6.24 7.87 -29.46
CA CYS A 243 -6.29 8.70 -28.26
C CYS A 243 -6.39 7.81 -27.02
N SER A 244 -5.50 8.05 -26.05
CA SER A 244 -5.45 7.29 -24.78
C SER A 244 -5.89 8.18 -23.63
N ALA A 245 -6.54 7.60 -22.64
CA ALA A 245 -6.88 8.25 -21.38
C ALA A 245 -6.59 7.31 -20.19
N SER A 246 -6.21 7.88 -19.06
CA SER A 246 -6.07 7.19 -17.78
C SER A 246 -6.98 7.80 -16.72
N PHE A 247 -7.50 6.94 -15.84
CA PHE A 247 -8.37 7.35 -14.73
C PHE A 247 -7.92 6.67 -13.45
N ASP A 248 -7.82 7.43 -12.36
CA ASP A 248 -7.74 6.89 -11.00
C ASP A 248 -9.16 6.53 -10.53
N ARG A 249 -9.39 5.25 -10.26
CA ARG A 249 -10.64 4.73 -9.73
C ARG A 249 -10.44 4.30 -8.27
N ARG A 250 -11.12 4.97 -7.33
CA ARG A 250 -11.16 4.54 -5.93
C ARG A 250 -12.34 3.60 -5.73
N THR A 251 -12.03 2.32 -5.44
CA THR A 251 -13.01 1.24 -5.31
C THR A 251 -13.48 1.08 -3.87
N LEU A 252 -14.58 0.34 -3.70
CA LEU A 252 -15.19 0.03 -2.40
C LEU A 252 -15.19 -1.49 -2.16
N PRO A 253 -15.30 -1.95 -0.91
CA PRO A 253 -15.35 -3.37 -0.59
C PRO A 253 -16.45 -4.10 -1.37
N GLY A 254 -16.08 -5.22 -1.97
CA GLY A 254 -16.97 -6.05 -2.79
C GLY A 254 -16.96 -5.73 -4.28
N GLU A 255 -16.35 -4.63 -4.73
CA GLU A 255 -16.21 -4.35 -6.16
C GLU A 255 -15.10 -5.20 -6.78
N SER A 256 -15.45 -6.00 -7.77
CA SER A 256 -14.53 -6.71 -8.63
C SER A 256 -14.01 -5.83 -9.76
N LEU A 257 -12.99 -6.29 -10.47
CA LEU A 257 -12.49 -5.60 -11.66
C LEU A 257 -13.59 -5.44 -12.73
N ASP A 258 -14.45 -6.44 -12.88
CA ASP A 258 -15.57 -6.37 -13.83
C ASP A 258 -16.64 -5.35 -13.39
N ASP A 259 -16.89 -5.20 -12.09
CA ASP A 259 -17.79 -4.16 -11.57
C ASP A 259 -17.23 -2.75 -11.85
N VAL A 260 -15.91 -2.61 -11.83
CA VAL A 260 -15.23 -1.34 -12.16
C VAL A 260 -15.27 -1.05 -13.66
N LEU A 261 -14.90 -2.02 -14.49
CA LEU A 261 -14.73 -1.81 -15.94
C LEU A 261 -16.05 -1.91 -16.71
N GLY A 262 -17.01 -2.74 -16.26
CA GLY A 262 -18.27 -2.99 -16.95
C GLY A 262 -19.06 -1.72 -17.30
N PRO A 263 -19.34 -0.84 -16.35
CA PRO A 263 -20.04 0.43 -16.61
C PRO A 263 -19.30 1.35 -17.58
N ILE A 264 -17.96 1.38 -17.51
CA ILE A 264 -17.12 2.19 -18.42
C ILE A 264 -17.19 1.61 -19.84
N ARG A 265 -17.05 0.26 -19.98
CA ARG A 265 -17.17 -0.44 -21.26
C ARG A 265 -18.54 -0.22 -21.91
N GLN A 266 -19.61 -0.19 -21.12
CA GLN A 266 -20.96 0.05 -21.61
C GLN A 266 -21.10 1.48 -22.19
N ILE A 267 -20.54 2.50 -21.52
CA ILE A 267 -20.54 3.87 -22.00
C ILE A 267 -19.66 3.99 -23.24
N ALA A 268 -18.46 3.43 -23.22
CA ALA A 268 -17.52 3.39 -24.35
C ALA A 268 -18.16 2.77 -25.61
N GLY A 269 -18.90 1.67 -25.46
CA GLY A 269 -19.60 1.03 -26.58
C GLY A 269 -20.65 1.95 -27.25
N ARG A 270 -21.34 2.77 -26.48
CA ARG A 270 -22.30 3.76 -27.06
C ARG A 270 -21.57 4.85 -27.84
N ILE A 271 -20.51 5.40 -27.26
CA ILE A 271 -19.70 6.43 -27.92
C ILE A 271 -18.98 5.86 -29.14
N ALA A 272 -18.51 4.61 -29.08
CA ALA A 272 -17.91 3.91 -30.21
C ALA A 272 -18.86 3.86 -31.44
N ALA A 273 -20.13 3.53 -31.18
CA ALA A 273 -21.14 3.48 -32.25
C ALA A 273 -21.45 4.87 -32.83
N GLU A 274 -21.45 5.92 -32.00
CA GLU A 274 -21.71 7.30 -32.42
C GLU A 274 -20.58 7.86 -33.29
N TYR A 275 -19.32 7.64 -32.91
CA TYR A 275 -18.15 8.21 -33.60
C TYR A 275 -17.53 7.26 -34.63
N GLY A 276 -17.96 6.01 -34.69
CA GLY A 276 -17.43 5.00 -35.60
C GLY A 276 -15.99 4.58 -35.28
N VAL A 277 -15.61 4.60 -34.00
CA VAL A 277 -14.29 4.22 -33.47
C VAL A 277 -14.39 2.91 -32.70
N GLU A 278 -13.24 2.36 -32.31
CA GLU A 278 -13.15 1.25 -31.36
C GLU A 278 -12.57 1.76 -30.03
N PHE A 279 -13.05 1.21 -28.90
CA PHE A 279 -12.48 1.46 -27.59
C PHE A 279 -11.99 0.15 -26.97
N GLU A 280 -10.77 0.21 -26.45
CA GLU A 280 -10.23 -0.80 -25.54
C GLU A 280 -10.24 -0.22 -24.12
N VAL A 281 -10.84 -0.94 -23.16
CA VAL A 281 -10.97 -0.53 -21.76
C VAL A 281 -10.40 -1.61 -20.86
N GLY A 282 -9.39 -1.27 -20.10
CA GLY A 282 -8.68 -2.17 -19.20
C GLY A 282 -8.14 -1.46 -17.96
N VAL A 283 -7.21 -2.09 -17.29
CA VAL A 283 -6.37 -1.49 -16.26
C VAL A 283 -4.91 -1.56 -16.69
N ALA A 284 -4.10 -0.65 -16.16
CA ALA A 284 -2.65 -0.74 -16.32
C ALA A 284 -2.13 -2.06 -15.73
N VAL A 285 -1.02 -2.54 -16.27
CA VAL A 285 -0.34 -3.75 -15.78
C VAL A 285 1.10 -3.38 -15.49
N ASP A 286 1.51 -3.58 -14.25
CA ASP A 286 2.90 -3.47 -13.86
C ASP A 286 3.62 -4.78 -14.15
N ASP A 287 4.78 -4.68 -14.75
CA ASP A 287 5.64 -5.80 -15.16
C ASP A 287 7.07 -5.49 -14.72
N ILE A 288 7.42 -5.97 -13.54
CA ILE A 288 8.63 -5.60 -12.82
C ILE A 288 9.52 -6.82 -12.67
N ILE A 289 10.80 -6.68 -13.01
CA ILE A 289 11.83 -7.62 -12.55
C ILE A 289 12.30 -7.11 -11.19
N THR A 290 11.97 -7.85 -10.13
CA THR A 290 12.36 -7.49 -8.77
C THR A 290 13.86 -7.65 -8.57
N TYR A 291 14.43 -7.03 -7.55
CA TYR A 291 15.86 -7.19 -7.27
C TYR A 291 16.22 -8.64 -6.90
N GLY A 292 15.26 -9.44 -6.39
CA GLY A 292 15.41 -10.87 -6.13
C GLY A 292 15.54 -11.72 -7.40
N GLY A 293 15.16 -11.17 -8.56
CA GLY A 293 15.26 -11.79 -9.87
C GLY A 293 14.00 -12.41 -10.41
N ASP A 294 12.97 -12.64 -9.57
CA ASP A 294 11.67 -13.08 -10.01
C ASP A 294 10.89 -11.92 -10.67
N ARG A 295 10.06 -12.27 -11.66
CA ARG A 295 9.19 -11.33 -12.35
C ARG A 295 7.87 -11.17 -11.56
N LEU A 296 7.52 -9.95 -11.21
CA LEU A 296 6.24 -9.59 -10.65
C LEU A 296 5.39 -8.95 -11.75
N VAL A 297 4.27 -9.59 -12.08
CA VAL A 297 3.27 -9.04 -13.02
C VAL A 297 1.98 -8.84 -12.25
N ALA A 298 1.47 -7.62 -12.22
CA ALA A 298 0.27 -7.27 -11.48
C ALA A 298 -0.64 -6.35 -12.30
N ALA A 299 -1.93 -6.67 -12.33
CA ALA A 299 -2.93 -5.70 -12.76
C ALA A 299 -2.97 -4.57 -11.72
N ASN A 300 -3.00 -3.32 -12.19
CA ASN A 300 -3.09 -2.15 -11.30
C ASN A 300 -4.53 -2.03 -10.75
N PHE A 301 -4.87 -3.02 -9.93
CA PHE A 301 -6.15 -3.16 -9.23
C PHE A 301 -5.90 -3.68 -7.83
N ALA A 302 -5.91 -2.79 -6.87
CA ALA A 302 -5.75 -3.05 -5.44
C ALA A 302 -7.15 -3.01 -4.78
N PRO A 303 -7.70 -4.15 -4.30
CA PRO A 303 -9.05 -4.20 -3.74
C PRO A 303 -9.19 -3.37 -2.46
N ALA A 304 -10.37 -2.77 -2.27
CA ALA A 304 -10.76 -2.17 -1.01
C ALA A 304 -11.06 -3.25 0.05
N TRP A 305 -10.94 -2.88 1.31
CA TRP A 305 -11.30 -3.74 2.42
C TRP A 305 -11.77 -2.97 3.65
N THR A 306 -12.53 -3.65 4.52
CA THR A 306 -12.82 -3.20 5.89
C THR A 306 -12.83 -4.40 6.83
N THR A 307 -12.29 -4.20 8.03
CA THR A 307 -12.34 -5.13 9.16
C THR A 307 -13.36 -4.61 10.16
N ASP A 308 -14.16 -5.49 10.76
CA ASP A 308 -15.17 -5.12 11.74
C ASP A 308 -14.53 -4.43 12.97
N PRO A 309 -14.79 -3.14 13.20
CA PRO A 309 -14.22 -2.39 14.31
C PRO A 309 -14.67 -2.90 15.69
N ASP A 310 -15.79 -3.60 15.76
CA ASP A 310 -16.34 -4.15 16.99
C ASP A 310 -15.89 -5.60 17.28
N SER A 311 -15.04 -6.17 16.42
CA SER A 311 -14.47 -7.50 16.63
C SER A 311 -13.56 -7.55 17.86
N THR A 312 -13.41 -8.73 18.45
CA THR A 312 -12.45 -8.95 19.55
C THR A 312 -11.03 -8.59 19.12
N PHE A 313 -10.65 -8.91 17.90
CA PHE A 313 -9.33 -8.61 17.33
C PHE A 313 -9.03 -7.10 17.35
N VAL A 314 -9.93 -6.26 16.81
CA VAL A 314 -9.74 -4.81 16.75
C VAL A 314 -9.78 -4.19 18.15
N ARG A 315 -10.77 -4.56 18.99
CA ARG A 315 -10.85 -4.06 20.36
C ARG A 315 -9.61 -4.38 21.18
N THR A 316 -9.11 -5.61 21.09
CA THR A 316 -7.87 -6.01 21.78
C THR A 316 -6.68 -5.17 21.32
N ALA A 317 -6.56 -4.89 20.03
CA ALA A 317 -5.52 -4.01 19.48
C ALA A 317 -5.60 -2.60 20.08
N VAL A 318 -6.78 -1.98 20.03
CA VAL A 318 -7.01 -0.61 20.56
C VAL A 318 -6.72 -0.53 22.06
N ASP A 319 -7.23 -1.48 22.84
CA ASP A 319 -7.06 -1.49 24.29
C ASP A 319 -5.60 -1.71 24.69
N ALA A 320 -4.87 -2.56 23.96
CA ALA A 320 -3.44 -2.79 24.21
C ALA A 320 -2.60 -1.53 23.96
N ILE A 321 -2.84 -0.81 22.89
CA ILE A 321 -2.14 0.43 22.55
C ILE A 321 -2.41 1.49 23.62
N ARG A 322 -3.68 1.67 24.03
CA ARG A 322 -4.06 2.59 25.10
C ARG A 322 -3.41 2.24 26.44
N ALA A 323 -3.38 0.97 26.77
CA ALA A 323 -2.74 0.48 28.01
C ALA A 323 -1.22 0.71 27.99
N ALA A 324 -0.59 0.80 26.83
CA ALA A 324 0.82 1.17 26.67
C ALA A 324 1.07 2.68 26.77
N GLY A 325 0.01 3.48 27.00
CA GLY A 325 0.10 4.93 27.14
C GLY A 325 0.18 5.68 25.80
N VAL A 326 -0.18 5.04 24.70
CA VAL A 326 -0.23 5.63 23.36
C VAL A 326 -1.69 5.99 23.04
N ALA A 327 -1.93 7.25 22.69
CA ALA A 327 -3.25 7.70 22.28
C ALA A 327 -3.62 7.07 20.94
N THR A 328 -4.80 6.45 20.86
CA THR A 328 -5.26 5.78 19.64
C THR A 328 -6.77 5.80 19.49
N GLU A 329 -7.21 5.73 18.25
CA GLU A 329 -8.62 5.60 17.84
C GLU A 329 -8.71 4.74 16.57
N VAL A 330 -9.90 4.29 16.24
CA VAL A 330 -10.17 3.58 14.98
C VAL A 330 -10.39 4.58 13.85
N PHE A 331 -9.81 4.31 12.67
CA PHE A 331 -9.99 5.13 11.46
C PHE A 331 -9.84 4.29 10.18
N HIS A 332 -9.89 4.94 9.02
CA HIS A 332 -9.68 4.32 7.70
C HIS A 332 -8.59 5.11 6.97
N TYR A 333 -7.66 4.40 6.33
CA TYR A 333 -6.68 5.03 5.45
C TYR A 333 -7.35 5.75 4.29
N ALA A 334 -6.83 6.92 3.95
CA ALA A 334 -7.26 7.67 2.78
C ALA A 334 -6.58 7.17 1.48
N PHE A 335 -5.47 6.45 1.60
CA PHE A 335 -4.64 5.91 0.53
C PHE A 335 -4.71 4.37 0.49
N CYS A 336 -4.11 3.76 -0.51
CA CYS A 336 -4.03 2.32 -0.69
C CYS A 336 -2.75 1.79 -0.05
N THR A 337 -2.79 0.60 0.49
CA THR A 337 -1.67 -0.09 1.16
C THR A 337 -1.65 -1.56 0.76
N ASN A 338 -0.63 -2.29 1.15
CA ASN A 338 -0.56 -3.75 1.06
C ASN A 338 -1.72 -4.48 1.76
N GLY A 339 -2.53 -3.79 2.59
CA GLY A 339 -3.78 -4.32 3.11
C GLY A 339 -4.77 -4.76 2.04
N SER A 340 -4.64 -4.24 0.79
CA SER A 340 -5.35 -4.74 -0.38
C SER A 340 -5.02 -6.21 -0.69
N GLY A 341 -3.79 -6.63 -0.43
CA GLY A 341 -3.37 -8.03 -0.54
C GLY A 341 -3.95 -8.88 0.59
N SER A 342 -3.60 -8.57 1.84
CA SER A 342 -3.96 -9.41 3.00
C SER A 342 -5.47 -9.47 3.23
N ALA A 343 -6.13 -8.32 3.39
CA ALA A 343 -7.57 -8.28 3.61
C ALA A 343 -8.35 -8.30 2.29
N GLY A 344 -7.96 -7.44 1.33
CA GLY A 344 -8.72 -7.25 0.10
C GLY A 344 -8.75 -8.44 -0.84
N THR A 345 -7.66 -9.19 -0.93
CA THR A 345 -7.52 -10.37 -1.80
C THR A 345 -7.67 -11.68 -1.04
N LEU A 346 -6.92 -11.84 0.06
CA LEU A 346 -6.84 -13.09 0.79
C LEU A 346 -7.90 -13.23 1.90
N GLY A 347 -8.58 -12.13 2.28
CA GLY A 347 -9.61 -12.13 3.32
C GLY A 347 -9.06 -12.40 4.72
N ILE A 348 -7.79 -12.15 4.95
CA ILE A 348 -7.14 -12.31 6.26
C ILE A 348 -7.52 -11.12 7.15
N PRO A 349 -7.92 -11.34 8.42
CA PRO A 349 -8.13 -10.25 9.37
C PRO A 349 -6.93 -9.32 9.43
N THR A 350 -7.15 -8.05 9.09
CA THR A 350 -6.09 -7.05 8.92
C THR A 350 -6.45 -5.76 9.63
N ILE A 351 -5.48 -5.17 10.31
CA ILE A 351 -5.53 -3.78 10.79
C ILE A 351 -4.28 -3.04 10.31
N GLY A 352 -4.32 -1.72 10.30
CA GLY A 352 -3.14 -0.89 10.13
C GLY A 352 -2.75 -0.23 11.45
N PHE A 353 -1.46 -0.06 11.69
CA PHE A 353 -0.91 0.71 12.80
C PHE A 353 0.53 1.09 12.50
N GLY A 354 0.84 2.37 12.59
CA GLY A 354 2.22 2.86 12.51
C GLY A 354 2.39 4.26 13.09
N PRO A 355 3.61 4.60 13.53
CA PRO A 355 3.96 5.95 13.94
C PRO A 355 4.02 6.89 12.74
N GLY A 356 3.98 8.20 13.03
CA GLY A 356 4.16 9.24 12.03
C GLY A 356 2.89 9.65 11.31
N HIS A 357 3.00 10.73 10.58
CA HIS A 357 1.91 11.42 9.93
C HIS A 357 1.86 11.06 8.45
N GLU A 358 0.77 10.44 8.00
CA GLU A 358 0.57 10.00 6.61
C GLU A 358 0.68 11.14 5.57
N ASP A 359 0.38 12.38 5.97
CA ASP A 359 0.47 13.56 5.10
C ASP A 359 1.91 14.09 4.90
N ALA A 360 2.89 13.54 5.64
CA ALA A 360 4.30 13.78 5.40
C ALA A 360 4.91 12.84 4.33
N ALA A 361 4.22 11.73 3.98
CA ALA A 361 4.65 10.79 2.96
C ALA A 361 4.75 11.47 1.58
N HIS A 362 5.72 11.04 0.76
CA HIS A 362 5.96 11.51 -0.61
C HIS A 362 6.23 13.02 -0.76
N THR A 363 6.38 13.74 0.35
CA THR A 363 6.69 15.17 0.33
C THR A 363 8.20 15.46 0.23
N THR A 364 8.54 16.70 -0.10
CA THR A 364 9.89 17.24 0.09
C THR A 364 10.13 17.42 1.60
N ASP A 365 11.35 17.15 2.07
CA ASP A 365 11.70 17.15 3.49
C ASP A 365 10.80 16.21 4.33
N GLU A 366 10.49 15.04 3.79
CA GLU A 366 9.76 13.99 4.50
C GLU A 366 10.37 13.73 5.88
N TRP A 367 9.52 13.54 6.88
CA TRP A 367 9.95 13.45 8.26
C TRP A 367 9.07 12.57 9.14
N ILE A 368 9.67 12.08 10.25
CA ILE A 368 8.95 11.47 11.35
C ILE A 368 9.51 12.02 12.67
N SER A 369 8.66 12.26 13.68
CA SER A 369 9.17 12.72 14.97
C SER A 369 9.82 11.58 15.76
N VAL A 370 10.85 11.91 16.53
CA VAL A 370 11.48 10.94 17.44
C VAL A 370 10.48 10.46 18.51
N ALA A 371 9.53 11.30 18.90
CA ALA A 371 8.47 10.94 19.83
C ALA A 371 7.52 9.90 19.20
N ASP A 372 7.12 10.08 17.93
CA ASP A 372 6.29 9.11 17.21
C ASP A 372 7.01 7.75 17.08
N LEU A 373 8.32 7.74 16.78
CA LEU A 373 9.10 6.50 16.72
C LEU A 373 9.06 5.75 18.07
N VAL A 374 9.21 6.46 19.20
CA VAL A 374 9.15 5.85 20.54
C VAL A 374 7.75 5.33 20.85
N ASP A 375 6.70 6.06 20.51
CA ASP A 375 5.32 5.64 20.68
C ASP A 375 4.99 4.45 19.75
N GLY A 376 5.56 4.41 18.54
CA GLY A 376 5.51 3.26 17.65
C GLY A 376 6.10 2.01 18.29
N VAL A 377 7.30 2.09 18.87
CA VAL A 377 7.93 0.96 19.60
C VAL A 377 7.01 0.43 20.70
N ARG A 378 6.40 1.33 21.51
CA ARG A 378 5.46 0.94 22.57
C ARG A 378 4.22 0.26 22.01
N GLY A 379 3.63 0.85 20.95
CA GLY A 379 2.43 0.35 20.30
C GLY A 379 2.66 -1.02 19.68
N TYR A 380 3.73 -1.23 18.92
CA TYR A 380 4.05 -2.53 18.33
C TYR A 380 4.33 -3.61 19.40
N THR A 381 5.05 -3.27 20.48
CA THR A 381 5.26 -4.19 21.60
C THR A 381 3.93 -4.62 22.24
N ALA A 382 3.01 -3.68 22.44
CA ALA A 382 1.71 -3.93 23.03
C ALA A 382 0.83 -4.79 22.11
N LEU A 383 0.77 -4.43 20.82
CA LEU A 383 0.02 -5.17 19.79
C LEU A 383 0.49 -6.61 19.70
N ALA A 384 1.79 -6.84 19.53
CA ALA A 384 2.32 -8.19 19.36
C ALA A 384 2.00 -9.08 20.56
N ARG A 385 2.16 -8.55 21.78
CA ARG A 385 1.83 -9.26 23.01
C ARG A 385 0.33 -9.58 23.12
N ALA A 386 -0.52 -8.61 22.81
CA ALA A 386 -1.95 -8.76 23.00
C ALA A 386 -2.57 -9.66 21.92
N LEU A 387 -2.17 -9.50 20.67
CA LEU A 387 -2.71 -10.28 19.56
C LEU A 387 -2.28 -11.74 19.59
N THR A 388 -1.06 -12.05 20.02
CA THR A 388 -0.62 -13.44 20.23
C THR A 388 -1.27 -14.10 21.47
N GLY A 389 -1.90 -13.31 22.34
CA GLY A 389 -2.71 -13.80 23.45
C GLY A 389 -4.13 -14.20 23.08
N LEU A 390 -4.61 -13.88 21.87
CA LEU A 390 -5.89 -14.32 21.36
C LEU A 390 -5.82 -15.77 20.87
N THR A 391 -6.97 -16.42 20.82
CA THR A 391 -7.11 -17.68 20.11
C THR A 391 -7.23 -17.45 18.60
N VAL A 392 -6.84 -18.44 17.80
CA VAL A 392 -7.02 -18.42 16.34
C VAL A 392 -8.50 -18.23 15.97
N GLU A 393 -9.43 -18.81 16.74
CA GLU A 393 -10.88 -18.69 16.52
C GLU A 393 -11.37 -17.26 16.76
N GLU A 394 -10.92 -16.59 17.83
CA GLU A 394 -11.26 -15.19 18.10
C GLU A 394 -10.79 -14.26 16.98
N ILE A 395 -9.63 -14.51 16.40
CA ILE A 395 -9.11 -13.75 15.26
C ILE A 395 -9.94 -14.05 14.00
N ARG A 396 -10.08 -15.32 13.62
CA ARG A 396 -10.75 -15.75 12.38
C ARG A 396 -12.26 -15.48 12.37
N SER A 397 -12.88 -15.29 13.53
CA SER A 397 -14.27 -14.86 13.64
C SER A 397 -14.49 -13.40 13.25
N THR A 398 -13.39 -12.63 13.07
CA THR A 398 -13.45 -11.23 12.65
C THR A 398 -13.99 -11.14 11.22
N ALA A 399 -15.09 -10.41 11.04
CA ALA A 399 -15.64 -10.17 9.72
C ALA A 399 -14.73 -9.20 8.92
N VAL A 400 -14.35 -9.61 7.73
CA VAL A 400 -13.61 -8.82 6.76
C VAL A 400 -14.47 -8.68 5.52
N SER A 401 -14.79 -7.45 5.12
CA SER A 401 -15.46 -7.17 3.85
C SER A 401 -14.41 -6.95 2.77
N PHE A 402 -14.42 -7.80 1.76
CA PHE A 402 -13.43 -7.83 0.70
C PHE A 402 -14.00 -8.33 -0.62
N THR A 403 -13.26 -8.21 -1.67
CA THR A 403 -13.61 -8.69 -3.01
C THR A 403 -13.04 -10.09 -3.24
N ARG A 404 -13.89 -11.11 -3.38
CA ARG A 404 -13.45 -12.40 -3.92
C ARG A 404 -13.30 -12.28 -5.43
N SER A 405 -12.17 -11.80 -5.90
CA SER A 405 -11.79 -11.91 -7.31
C SER A 405 -10.60 -12.84 -7.44
N PRO A 406 -10.60 -13.77 -8.39
CA PRO A 406 -9.34 -14.35 -8.81
C PRO A 406 -8.55 -13.22 -9.47
N VAL A 407 -7.65 -12.63 -8.71
CA VAL A 407 -6.64 -11.74 -9.25
C VAL A 407 -5.56 -12.67 -9.80
N TYR A 408 -5.51 -12.76 -11.13
CA TYR A 408 -4.53 -13.47 -12.03
C TYR A 408 -5.13 -14.55 -12.91
#